data_213b52cb1f7a14365d2afb303f8b9eb0
#
_entry.id   213b52cb1f7a14365d2afb303f8b9eb0
#
_cell.length_a   1.000
_cell.length_b   1.000
_cell.length_c   1.000
_cell.angle_alpha   90.00
_cell.angle_beta   90.00
_cell.angle_gamma   90.00
#
_symmetry.space_group_name_H-M   'P 1'
#
loop_
_entity.id
_entity.type
_entity.pdbx_description
1 polymer ?
#
loop_
_entity_poly.entity_id
_entity_poly.type
_entity_poly.pdbx_seq_one_letter_code
_entity_poly.pdbx_strand_id
1 'polypeptide(L)'
;MRTTIKLFLPIIIALSITSTSTAQPSGSFISEEAQESCVKYGEEYGICPEMLMAMIEKESSGRPDVESGGCKGLMQISDRWHKDRMERLGVTDIYSVDGNIHVGADYLSELFEKYCDVGIVLMVYHGEKNAATKTELSDYADWILTRSAELERMNGK
;
A
#
# COMPACT_ATOMS: atom_id res chain seq x y z
N MET A 1 -50.73 -19.75 48.58
CA MET A 1 -49.52 -18.88 48.49
C MET A 1 -48.91 -19.04 47.10
N ARG A 2 -49.10 -18.02 46.24
CA ARG A 2 -48.49 -17.99 44.90
C ARG A 2 -47.30 -17.09 44.94
N THR A 3 -46.07 -17.68 44.80
CA THR A 3 -44.81 -16.90 44.81
C THR A 3 -44.51 -16.45 43.36
N THR A 4 -44.57 -15.14 43.15
CA THR A 4 -44.28 -14.55 41.86
C THR A 4 -42.77 -14.28 41.79
N ILE A 5 -42.07 -15.04 40.95
CA ILE A 5 -40.65 -14.83 40.65
C ILE A 5 -40.55 -13.69 39.61
N LYS A 6 -40.00 -12.54 40.02
CA LYS A 6 -39.66 -11.43 39.09
C LYS A 6 -38.30 -11.76 38.43
N LEU A 7 -38.38 -12.04 37.15
CA LEU A 7 -37.19 -12.22 36.31
C LEU A 7 -36.59 -10.84 35.99
N PHE A 8 -35.44 -10.53 36.58
CA PHE A 8 -34.65 -9.35 36.19
C PHE A 8 -33.83 -9.69 34.94
N LEU A 9 -34.16 -9.08 33.84
CA LEU A 9 -33.36 -9.15 32.61
C LEU A 9 -32.28 -8.07 32.68
N PRO A 10 -30.97 -8.40 32.61
CA PRO A 10 -29.95 -7.38 32.54
C PRO A 10 -29.93 -6.73 31.15
N ILE A 11 -30.10 -5.41 31.13
CA ILE A 11 -29.91 -4.60 29.93
C ILE A 11 -28.39 -4.54 29.68
N ILE A 12 -27.93 -5.29 28.68
CA ILE A 12 -26.56 -5.17 28.17
C ILE A 12 -26.51 -3.91 27.28
N ILE A 13 -26.00 -2.82 27.81
CA ILE A 13 -25.66 -1.63 27.02
C ILE A 13 -24.37 -1.98 26.25
N ALA A 14 -24.51 -2.31 24.98
CA ALA A 14 -23.38 -2.45 24.08
C ALA A 14 -22.79 -1.05 23.83
N LEU A 15 -21.69 -0.74 24.51
CA LEU A 15 -20.90 0.45 24.26
C LEU A 15 -20.17 0.26 22.94
N SER A 16 -20.71 0.82 21.86
CA SER A 16 -20.03 0.87 20.56
C SER A 16 -18.84 1.82 20.70
N ILE A 17 -17.65 1.26 20.86
CA ILE A 17 -16.41 2.02 20.76
C ILE A 17 -16.17 2.27 19.28
N THR A 18 -16.61 3.43 18.80
CA THR A 18 -16.15 3.96 17.50
C THR A 18 -14.71 4.39 17.67
N SER A 19 -13.78 3.52 17.29
CA SER A 19 -12.37 3.90 17.14
C SER A 19 -12.28 4.88 15.98
N THR A 20 -12.31 6.17 16.28
CA THR A 20 -11.82 7.19 15.34
C THR A 20 -10.31 7.04 15.33
N SER A 21 -9.80 6.29 14.35
CA SER A 21 -8.38 6.31 14.02
C SER A 21 -8.07 7.72 13.51
N THR A 22 -7.54 8.57 14.37
CA THR A 22 -6.88 9.78 13.91
C THR A 22 -5.55 9.34 13.34
N ALA A 23 -5.51 9.17 12.02
CA ALA A 23 -4.26 8.94 11.31
C ALA A 23 -3.28 10.05 11.68
N GLN A 24 -2.16 9.69 12.33
CA GLN A 24 -1.08 10.64 12.60
C GLN A 24 -0.48 11.02 11.24
N PRO A 25 -0.09 12.31 11.01
CA PRO A 25 0.57 12.67 9.77
C PRO A 25 1.80 11.80 9.57
N SER A 26 1.82 11.02 8.49
CA SER A 26 2.87 10.02 8.21
C SER A 26 4.23 10.63 7.83
N GLY A 27 4.33 11.96 7.72
CA GLY A 27 5.50 12.62 7.16
C GLY A 27 5.65 12.47 5.64
N SER A 28 4.79 11.68 5.00
CA SER A 28 4.67 11.63 3.55
C SER A 28 3.82 12.79 3.04
N PHE A 29 4.14 13.30 1.85
CA PHE A 29 3.40 14.40 1.21
C PHE A 29 2.27 13.92 0.28
N ILE A 30 2.05 12.61 0.16
CA ILE A 30 0.95 12.06 -0.64
C ILE A 30 -0.40 12.30 0.06
N SER A 31 -1.51 12.22 -0.68
CA SER A 31 -2.84 12.45 -0.13
C SER A 31 -3.18 11.47 1.01
N GLU A 32 -4.06 11.88 1.92
CA GLU A 32 -4.55 11.03 3.02
C GLU A 32 -5.17 9.74 2.48
N GLU A 33 -5.99 9.81 1.42
CA GLU A 33 -6.57 8.66 0.73
C GLU A 33 -5.49 7.67 0.24
N ALA A 34 -4.38 8.18 -0.32
CA ALA A 34 -3.27 7.34 -0.75
C ALA A 34 -2.54 6.69 0.43
N GLN A 35 -2.37 7.42 1.54
CA GLN A 35 -1.77 6.87 2.76
C GLN A 35 -2.64 5.75 3.36
N GLU A 36 -3.96 5.94 3.43
CA GLU A 36 -4.91 4.93 3.90
C GLU A 36 -4.88 3.68 3.01
N SER A 37 -4.82 3.85 1.69
CA SER A 37 -4.69 2.73 0.75
C SER A 37 -3.34 2.02 0.91
N CYS A 38 -2.24 2.73 1.17
CA CYS A 38 -0.94 2.12 1.47
C CYS A 38 -0.97 1.29 2.75
N VAL A 39 -1.63 1.76 3.80
CA VAL A 39 -1.82 0.99 5.04
C VAL A 39 -2.64 -0.26 4.78
N LYS A 40 -3.81 -0.10 4.14
CA LYS A 40 -4.72 -1.21 3.79
C LYS A 40 -4.01 -2.32 3.02
N TYR A 41 -3.38 -1.98 1.91
CA TYR A 41 -2.73 -2.98 1.05
C TYR A 41 -1.36 -3.43 1.56
N GLY A 42 -0.68 -2.59 2.34
CA GLY A 42 0.51 -3.01 3.08
C GLY A 42 0.20 -4.13 4.07
N GLU A 43 -0.88 -4.01 4.84
CA GLU A 43 -1.35 -5.05 5.76
C GLU A 43 -1.83 -6.30 5.01
N GLU A 44 -2.60 -6.14 3.93
CA GLU A 44 -3.16 -7.24 3.14
C GLU A 44 -2.07 -8.12 2.51
N TYR A 45 -1.02 -7.49 1.97
CA TYR A 45 0.06 -8.18 1.25
C TYR A 45 1.35 -8.38 2.07
N GLY A 46 1.37 -7.96 3.33
CA GLY A 46 2.55 -8.05 4.20
C GLY A 46 3.71 -7.17 3.74
N ILE A 47 3.40 -6.00 3.15
CA ILE A 47 4.37 -5.02 2.66
C ILE A 47 4.38 -3.81 3.59
N CYS A 48 5.57 -3.27 3.90
CA CYS A 48 5.69 -2.05 4.71
C CYS A 48 4.91 -0.88 4.05
N PRO A 49 3.89 -0.30 4.70
CA PRO A 49 3.12 0.81 4.15
C PRO A 49 4.00 2.02 3.76
N GLU A 50 5.03 2.30 4.54
CA GLU A 50 5.95 3.41 4.28
C GLU A 50 6.78 3.17 3.01
N MET A 51 7.05 1.90 2.65
CA MET A 51 7.68 1.58 1.39
C MET A 51 6.74 1.87 0.20
N LEU A 52 5.46 1.53 0.29
CA LEU A 52 4.46 1.88 -0.74
C LEU A 52 4.35 3.40 -0.87
N MET A 53 4.34 4.15 0.24
CA MET A 53 4.33 5.62 0.23
C MET A 53 5.58 6.18 -0.45
N ALA A 54 6.77 5.69 -0.10
CA ALA A 54 8.03 6.11 -0.72
C ALA A 54 8.06 5.81 -2.23
N MET A 55 7.50 4.68 -2.66
CA MET A 55 7.36 4.36 -4.09
C MET A 55 6.46 5.36 -4.80
N ILE A 56 5.29 5.70 -4.24
CA ILE A 56 4.38 6.71 -4.80
C ILE A 56 5.07 8.08 -4.90
N GLU A 57 5.80 8.48 -3.86
CA GLU A 57 6.58 9.72 -3.89
C GLU A 57 7.59 9.73 -5.05
N LYS A 58 8.25 8.61 -5.30
CA LYS A 58 9.27 8.46 -6.35
C LYS A 58 8.67 8.38 -7.75
N GLU A 59 7.60 7.60 -7.94
CA GLU A 59 7.01 7.29 -9.24
C GLU A 59 6.21 8.46 -9.84
N SER A 60 5.39 9.10 -9.02
CA SER A 60 4.43 10.12 -9.49
C SER A 60 4.53 11.45 -8.77
N SER A 61 5.36 11.58 -7.74
CA SER A 61 5.32 12.69 -6.78
C SER A 61 3.92 12.87 -6.17
N GLY A 62 3.24 11.76 -5.89
CA GLY A 62 1.90 11.74 -5.28
C GLY A 62 0.75 12.16 -6.21
N ARG A 63 0.98 12.26 -7.53
CA ARG A 63 -0.04 12.69 -8.49
C ARG A 63 -0.73 11.49 -9.15
N PRO A 64 -2.06 11.33 -8.97
CA PRO A 64 -2.78 10.17 -9.49
C PRO A 64 -3.03 10.21 -11.00
N ASP A 65 -2.92 11.37 -11.63
CA ASP A 65 -3.22 11.61 -13.04
C ASP A 65 -2.00 11.57 -13.97
N VAL A 66 -0.83 11.20 -13.44
CA VAL A 66 0.43 11.16 -14.23
C VAL A 66 0.44 9.95 -15.18
N GLU A 67 0.84 10.21 -16.42
CA GLU A 67 1.17 9.17 -17.40
C GLU A 67 2.56 9.42 -17.98
N SER A 68 3.40 8.39 -17.98
CA SER A 68 4.74 8.45 -18.56
C SER A 68 5.16 7.08 -19.12
N GLY A 69 5.60 7.04 -20.37
CA GLY A 69 6.09 5.80 -20.98
C GLY A 69 5.06 4.66 -21.07
N GLY A 70 3.76 4.96 -20.98
CA GLY A 70 2.67 3.98 -20.92
C GLY A 70 2.42 3.42 -19.52
N CYS A 71 3.02 4.02 -18.50
CA CYS A 71 2.74 3.77 -17.09
C CYS A 71 1.86 4.89 -16.52
N LYS A 72 0.94 4.57 -15.62
CA LYS A 72 -0.16 5.43 -15.18
C LYS A 72 -0.34 5.46 -13.68
N GLY A 73 -0.74 6.62 -13.17
CA GLY A 73 -1.18 6.83 -11.80
C GLY A 73 -0.06 6.86 -10.77
N LEU A 74 -0.44 6.71 -9.50
CA LEU A 74 0.44 6.91 -8.34
C LEU A 74 1.68 6.01 -8.35
N MET A 75 1.51 4.73 -8.67
CA MET A 75 2.58 3.73 -8.68
C MET A 75 3.08 3.42 -10.09
N GLN A 76 2.72 4.25 -11.08
CA GLN A 76 3.15 4.13 -12.48
C GLN A 76 2.95 2.70 -13.04
N ILE A 77 1.72 2.23 -13.01
CA ILE A 77 1.32 0.89 -13.48
C ILE A 77 1.03 0.92 -14.97
N SER A 78 1.60 -0.03 -15.73
CA SER A 78 1.23 -0.26 -17.13
C SER A 78 -0.03 -1.13 -17.21
N ASP A 79 -1.16 -0.54 -17.59
CA ASP A 79 -2.42 -1.27 -17.80
C ASP A 79 -2.31 -2.35 -18.89
N ARG A 80 -1.41 -2.17 -19.84
CA ARG A 80 -1.12 -3.18 -20.86
C ARG A 80 -0.53 -4.47 -20.29
N TRP A 81 0.41 -4.34 -19.33
CA TRP A 81 1.10 -5.49 -18.74
C TRP A 81 0.34 -6.08 -17.56
N HIS A 82 -0.53 -5.29 -16.90
CA HIS A 82 -1.26 -5.69 -15.72
C HIS A 82 -2.77 -5.86 -15.97
N LYS A 83 -3.20 -5.99 -17.23
CA LYS A 83 -4.62 -6.14 -17.59
C LYS A 83 -5.31 -7.27 -16.81
N ASP A 84 -4.73 -8.47 -16.87
CA ASP A 84 -5.30 -9.65 -16.20
C ASP A 84 -5.30 -9.49 -14.66
N ARG A 85 -4.30 -8.78 -14.12
CA ARG A 85 -4.24 -8.42 -12.70
C ARG A 85 -5.37 -7.46 -12.33
N MET A 86 -5.56 -6.42 -13.11
CA MET A 86 -6.67 -5.47 -12.92
C MET A 86 -8.02 -6.16 -12.96
N GLU A 87 -8.25 -7.05 -13.95
CA GLU A 87 -9.49 -7.83 -14.06
C GLU A 87 -9.72 -8.72 -12.83
N ARG A 88 -8.68 -9.43 -12.36
CA ARG A 88 -8.74 -10.27 -11.17
C ARG A 88 -9.04 -9.49 -9.88
N LEU A 89 -8.50 -8.30 -9.77
CA LEU A 89 -8.68 -7.41 -8.60
C LEU A 89 -9.94 -6.55 -8.71
N GLY A 90 -10.67 -6.60 -9.83
CA GLY A 90 -11.87 -5.78 -10.05
C GLY A 90 -11.57 -4.29 -10.26
N VAL A 91 -10.32 -3.95 -10.62
CA VAL A 91 -9.90 -2.57 -10.86
C VAL A 91 -10.24 -2.19 -12.29
N THR A 92 -11.18 -1.25 -12.46
CA THR A 92 -11.65 -0.79 -13.78
C THR A 92 -11.03 0.56 -14.20
N ASP A 93 -10.55 1.34 -13.23
CA ASP A 93 -9.89 2.62 -13.46
C ASP A 93 -8.50 2.61 -12.83
N ILE A 94 -7.45 2.61 -13.67
CA ILE A 94 -6.06 2.61 -13.23
C ILE A 94 -5.60 3.97 -12.66
N TYR A 95 -6.36 5.04 -12.87
CA TYR A 95 -6.07 6.35 -12.28
C TYR A 95 -6.73 6.53 -10.90
N SER A 96 -7.64 5.63 -10.49
CA SER A 96 -8.19 5.67 -9.13
C SER A 96 -7.09 5.42 -8.10
N VAL A 97 -7.10 6.18 -7.00
CA VAL A 97 -6.09 6.09 -5.94
C VAL A 97 -6.02 4.68 -5.37
N ASP A 98 -7.15 4.16 -4.89
CA ASP A 98 -7.23 2.83 -4.29
C ASP A 98 -6.87 1.73 -5.31
N GLY A 99 -7.41 1.79 -6.53
CA GLY A 99 -7.17 0.78 -7.57
C GLY A 99 -5.71 0.72 -8.02
N ASN A 100 -5.07 1.87 -8.21
CA ASN A 100 -3.66 1.94 -8.63
C ASN A 100 -2.73 1.34 -7.57
N ILE A 101 -2.93 1.69 -6.30
CA ILE A 101 -2.14 1.17 -5.18
C ILE A 101 -2.40 -0.33 -4.98
N HIS A 102 -3.65 -0.79 -5.14
CA HIS A 102 -3.99 -2.21 -5.08
C HIS A 102 -3.23 -3.04 -6.12
N VAL A 103 -3.26 -2.60 -7.38
CA VAL A 103 -2.55 -3.29 -8.47
C VAL A 103 -1.04 -3.29 -8.23
N GLY A 104 -0.47 -2.16 -7.77
CA GLY A 104 0.94 -2.04 -7.46
C GLY A 104 1.40 -2.94 -6.30
N ALA A 105 0.62 -2.98 -5.22
CA ALA A 105 0.91 -3.81 -4.05
C ALA A 105 0.80 -5.31 -4.37
N ASP A 106 -0.21 -5.73 -5.12
CA ASP A 106 -0.35 -7.12 -5.59
C ASP A 106 0.81 -7.53 -6.52
N TYR A 107 1.29 -6.62 -7.38
CA TYR A 107 2.46 -6.89 -8.21
C TYR A 107 3.74 -7.02 -7.37
N LEU A 108 3.94 -6.15 -6.40
CA LEU A 108 5.07 -6.25 -5.47
C LEU A 108 5.05 -7.55 -4.68
N SER A 109 3.88 -7.99 -4.20
CA SER A 109 3.73 -9.26 -3.50
C SER A 109 4.23 -10.43 -4.36
N GLU A 110 3.84 -10.50 -5.64
CA GLU A 110 4.34 -11.51 -6.57
C GLU A 110 5.87 -11.45 -6.74
N LEU A 111 6.43 -10.23 -6.81
CA LEU A 111 7.88 -10.05 -6.90
C LEU A 111 8.60 -10.50 -5.63
N PHE A 112 8.04 -10.23 -4.44
CA PHE A 112 8.59 -10.71 -3.17
C PHE A 112 8.58 -12.24 -3.06
N GLU A 113 7.51 -12.90 -3.52
CA GLU A 113 7.46 -14.36 -3.59
C GLU A 113 8.57 -14.93 -4.48
N LYS A 114 8.89 -14.22 -5.56
CA LYS A 114 9.87 -14.69 -6.55
C LYS A 114 11.33 -14.44 -6.16
N TYR A 115 11.64 -13.29 -5.56
CA TYR A 115 13.02 -12.83 -5.42
C TYR A 115 13.55 -12.79 -3.99
N CYS A 116 12.72 -12.76 -2.97
CA CYS A 116 13.09 -12.77 -1.55
C CYS A 116 14.13 -11.69 -1.11
N ASP A 117 14.44 -10.73 -1.98
CA ASP A 117 15.37 -9.61 -1.75
C ASP A 117 14.72 -8.30 -2.15
N VAL A 118 14.56 -7.39 -1.19
CA VAL A 118 13.84 -6.14 -1.40
C VAL A 118 14.49 -5.23 -2.45
N GLY A 119 15.82 -5.20 -2.50
CA GLY A 119 16.54 -4.41 -3.50
C GLY A 119 16.30 -4.94 -4.91
N ILE A 120 16.36 -6.26 -5.09
CA ILE A 120 16.04 -6.90 -6.38
C ILE A 120 14.58 -6.65 -6.76
N VAL A 121 13.64 -6.79 -5.82
CA VAL A 121 12.22 -6.52 -6.05
C VAL A 121 12.00 -5.12 -6.58
N LEU A 122 12.57 -4.10 -5.93
CA LEU A 122 12.45 -2.70 -6.35
C LEU A 122 13.06 -2.44 -7.73
N MET A 123 14.25 -2.99 -7.99
CA MET A 123 14.91 -2.85 -9.29
C MET A 123 14.14 -3.55 -10.43
N VAL A 124 13.53 -4.72 -10.15
CA VAL A 124 12.67 -5.43 -11.12
C VAL A 124 11.39 -4.64 -11.36
N TYR A 125 10.76 -4.14 -10.31
CA TYR A 125 9.57 -3.29 -10.41
C TYR A 125 9.82 -2.09 -11.32
N HIS A 126 10.95 -1.42 -11.14
CA HIS A 126 11.37 -0.28 -11.96
C HIS A 126 11.76 -0.65 -13.41
N GLY A 127 11.81 -1.94 -13.74
CA GLY A 127 12.14 -2.42 -15.08
C GLY A 127 13.62 -2.37 -15.44
N GLU A 128 14.51 -2.41 -14.46
CA GLU A 128 15.95 -2.36 -14.69
C GLU A 128 16.48 -3.64 -15.36
N LYS A 129 17.34 -3.46 -16.35
CA LYS A 129 17.98 -4.60 -17.03
C LYS A 129 18.84 -5.40 -16.05
N ASN A 130 18.71 -6.73 -16.12
CA ASN A 130 19.48 -7.67 -15.30
C ASN A 130 19.32 -7.45 -13.79
N ALA A 131 18.23 -6.81 -13.33
CA ALA A 131 17.97 -6.53 -11.91
C ALA A 131 18.15 -7.77 -11.03
N ALA A 132 17.62 -8.93 -11.45
CA ALA A 132 17.69 -10.19 -10.70
C ALA A 132 19.11 -10.74 -10.47
N THR A 133 20.14 -10.20 -11.14
CA THR A 133 21.54 -10.63 -11.02
C THR A 133 22.46 -9.53 -10.52
N LYS A 134 21.94 -8.36 -10.19
CA LYS A 134 22.72 -7.27 -9.60
C LYS A 134 23.09 -7.59 -8.16
N THR A 135 24.28 -7.20 -7.76
CA THR A 135 24.80 -7.33 -6.39
C THR A 135 24.78 -6.01 -5.63
N GLU A 136 24.51 -4.91 -6.31
CA GLU A 136 24.46 -3.56 -5.75
C GLU A 136 23.09 -2.95 -6.02
N LEU A 137 22.63 -2.16 -5.07
CA LEU A 137 21.38 -1.38 -5.23
C LEU A 137 21.57 -0.33 -6.32
N SER A 138 20.49 -0.10 -7.07
CA SER A 138 20.42 1.08 -7.94
C SER A 138 20.06 2.32 -7.11
N ASP A 139 20.30 3.51 -7.66
CA ASP A 139 19.88 4.78 -7.06
C ASP A 139 18.36 4.83 -6.79
N TYR A 140 17.58 4.13 -7.62
CA TYR A 140 16.12 4.01 -7.43
C TYR A 140 15.79 3.21 -6.17
N ALA A 141 16.33 2.01 -6.05
CA ALA A 141 16.08 1.12 -4.91
C ALA A 141 16.63 1.70 -3.60
N ASP A 142 17.84 2.26 -3.63
CA ASP A 142 18.46 2.90 -2.47
C ASP A 142 17.64 4.09 -1.96
N TRP A 143 17.14 4.94 -2.88
CA TRP A 143 16.30 6.07 -2.52
C TRP A 143 15.00 5.62 -1.82
N ILE A 144 14.31 4.59 -2.37
CA ILE A 144 13.06 4.09 -1.78
C ILE A 144 13.29 3.52 -0.38
N LEU A 145 14.33 2.69 -0.21
CA LEU A 145 14.64 2.10 1.09
C LEU A 145 15.00 3.16 2.12
N THR A 146 15.81 4.15 1.74
CA THR A 146 16.17 5.27 2.60
C THR A 146 14.93 6.07 3.00
N ARG A 147 14.06 6.40 2.04
CA ARG A 147 12.85 7.18 2.29
C ARG A 147 11.81 6.41 3.12
N SER A 148 11.65 5.11 2.87
CA SER A 148 10.81 4.24 3.68
C SER A 148 11.24 4.25 5.15
N ALA A 149 12.53 4.06 5.42
CA ALA A 149 13.08 4.10 6.78
C ALA A 149 12.93 5.48 7.46
N GLU A 150 12.95 6.58 6.69
CA GLU A 150 12.65 7.91 7.23
C GLU A 150 11.19 8.02 7.66
N LEU A 151 10.26 7.57 6.80
CA LEU A 151 8.82 7.58 7.08
C LEU A 151 8.48 6.71 8.30
N GLU A 152 9.09 5.51 8.41
CA GLU A 152 8.92 4.64 9.59
C GLU A 152 9.33 5.35 10.88
N ARG A 153 10.50 6.00 10.90
CA ARG A 153 10.96 6.79 12.07
C ARG A 153 10.02 7.94 12.42
N MET A 154 9.49 8.64 11.41
CA MET A 154 8.52 9.72 11.62
C MET A 154 7.20 9.20 12.18
N ASN A 155 6.83 7.97 11.87
CA ASN A 155 5.65 7.28 12.38
C ASN A 155 5.89 6.55 13.72
N GLY A 156 7.08 6.68 14.30
CA GLY A 156 7.41 6.08 15.60
C GLY A 156 7.67 4.57 15.58
N LYS A 157 8.09 4.05 14.41
CA LYS A 157 8.47 2.65 14.22
C LYS A 157 9.97 2.44 14.30
#